data_6b8c979dc2e976c3e82c88ca30bc4d01
#
_entry.id   6b8c979dc2e976c3e82c88ca30bc4d01
#
_cell.length_a   1.000
_cell.length_b   1.000
_cell.length_c   1.000
_cell.angle_alpha   90.00
_cell.angle_beta   90.00
_cell.angle_gamma   90.00
#
_symmetry.space_group_name_H-M   'P 1'
#
loop_
_entity.id
_entity.type
_entity.pdbx_description
1 polymer ?
#
loop_
_entity_poly.entity_id
_entity_poly.type
_entity_poly.pdbx_seq_one_letter_code
_entity_poly.pdbx_strand_id
1 'polypeptide(L)'
;MGRNTLGINCMSDTFDVIVVGAGLAGLVCATEAADAGKRVLVLDQEPEQSLGGQAFWSFGGLFFVDSPEQRRMGVKDSHALALTDWLGTAGFDRPEDHWPRRWAEAYVDFAASEKRRWLYDMGMRWFPVVGWAERGGHGSIGHGNSVPRFHVTWGTGPGVLEPFVRRAREAQARGKLQFGFRHRVDELIVERGAVVGVRGSLLAEDKVERGKPSSREISGAFELRAQAVVVASGGIGANHELVRKYWPERLGAPPAHMLCGVPAHVDGRMLDITEAAGAQLINRDRMWHYVE
;
A
#
# COMPACT_ATOMS: atom_id res chain seq x y z
N MET A 1 -18.65 -29.51 -11.53
CA MET A 1 -17.76 -28.49 -12.09
C MET A 1 -18.51 -27.17 -12.06
N GLY A 2 -18.34 -26.42 -10.98
CA GLY A 2 -19.02 -25.14 -10.77
C GLY A 2 -18.30 -24.01 -11.49
N ARG A 3 -18.99 -23.24 -12.31
CA ARG A 3 -18.49 -21.96 -12.81
C ARG A 3 -18.46 -21.00 -11.64
N ASN A 4 -17.28 -20.49 -11.31
CA ASN A 4 -17.12 -19.39 -10.37
C ASN A 4 -17.88 -18.16 -10.90
N THR A 5 -18.53 -17.41 -10.05
CA THR A 5 -19.37 -16.23 -10.34
C THR A 5 -18.66 -15.11 -11.12
N LEU A 6 -17.35 -15.18 -11.30
CA LEU A 6 -16.52 -14.22 -12.06
C LEU A 6 -16.12 -14.68 -13.46
N GLY A 7 -16.53 -15.85 -13.93
CA GLY A 7 -16.09 -16.37 -15.23
C GLY A 7 -14.60 -16.72 -15.30
N ILE A 8 -13.90 -16.73 -14.16
CA ILE A 8 -12.51 -17.21 -14.08
C ILE A 8 -12.57 -18.74 -14.23
N ASN A 9 -12.13 -19.21 -15.38
CA ASN A 9 -12.07 -20.64 -15.64
C ASN A 9 -10.81 -21.17 -14.94
N CYS A 10 -10.96 -21.79 -13.76
CA CYS A 10 -9.88 -22.25 -12.90
C CYS A 10 -8.84 -23.18 -13.59
N MET A 11 -9.04 -23.55 -14.83
CA MET A 11 -8.15 -24.44 -15.58
C MET A 11 -7.51 -23.84 -16.84
N SER A 12 -7.87 -22.63 -17.28
CA SER A 12 -7.37 -22.06 -18.54
C SER A 12 -6.76 -20.67 -18.44
N ASP A 13 -7.02 -19.92 -17.38
CA ASP A 13 -6.52 -18.54 -17.25
C ASP A 13 -5.20 -18.52 -16.47
N THR A 14 -4.09 -18.52 -17.21
CA THR A 14 -2.77 -18.27 -16.62
C THR A 14 -2.51 -16.77 -16.54
N PHE A 15 -2.24 -16.27 -15.34
CA PHE A 15 -1.81 -14.89 -15.11
C PHE A 15 -0.28 -14.81 -15.03
N ASP A 16 0.29 -13.71 -15.51
CA ASP A 16 1.71 -13.45 -15.27
C ASP A 16 1.93 -13.01 -13.82
N VAL A 17 1.01 -12.16 -13.30
CA VAL A 17 1.12 -11.60 -11.95
C VAL A 17 -0.23 -11.69 -11.23
N ILE A 18 -0.20 -12.18 -9.99
CA ILE A 18 -1.28 -12.00 -9.02
C ILE A 18 -0.87 -10.91 -8.03
N VAL A 19 -1.71 -9.89 -7.86
CA VAL A 19 -1.54 -8.84 -6.86
C VAL A 19 -2.58 -9.06 -5.75
N VAL A 20 -2.12 -9.25 -4.52
CA VAL A 20 -2.96 -9.44 -3.33
C VAL A 20 -3.16 -8.11 -2.63
N GLY A 21 -4.36 -7.54 -2.72
CA GLY A 21 -4.75 -6.24 -2.19
C GLY A 21 -4.96 -5.20 -3.30
N ALA A 22 -6.17 -4.67 -3.38
CA ALA A 22 -6.58 -3.63 -4.33
C ALA A 22 -6.49 -2.20 -3.72
N GLY A 23 -5.58 -2.00 -2.76
CA GLY A 23 -5.19 -0.69 -2.25
C GLY A 23 -4.30 0.08 -3.22
N LEU A 24 -3.84 1.29 -2.84
CA LEU A 24 -3.01 2.14 -3.71
C LEU A 24 -1.78 1.40 -4.24
N ALA A 25 -1.02 0.73 -3.38
CA ALA A 25 0.20 0.02 -3.78
C ALA A 25 -0.10 -1.10 -4.79
N GLY A 26 -1.18 -1.87 -4.56
CA GLY A 26 -1.62 -2.91 -5.48
C GLY A 26 -2.07 -2.36 -6.82
N LEU A 27 -2.83 -1.26 -6.83
CA LEU A 27 -3.27 -0.59 -8.06
C LEU A 27 -2.09 -0.05 -8.87
N VAL A 28 -1.10 0.57 -8.22
CA VAL A 28 0.13 1.04 -8.90
C VAL A 28 0.86 -0.14 -9.53
N CYS A 29 1.14 -1.18 -8.77
CA CYS A 29 1.81 -2.37 -9.26
C CYS A 29 1.05 -3.02 -10.44
N ALA A 30 -0.26 -3.19 -10.29
CA ALA A 30 -1.10 -3.83 -11.29
C ALA A 30 -1.17 -3.04 -12.60
N THR A 31 -1.27 -1.70 -12.53
CA THR A 31 -1.32 -0.85 -13.72
C THR A 31 0.02 -0.79 -14.44
N GLU A 32 1.13 -0.68 -13.71
CA GLU A 32 2.47 -0.72 -14.31
C GLU A 32 2.76 -2.07 -14.99
N ALA A 33 2.40 -3.19 -14.33
CA ALA A 33 2.56 -4.52 -14.93
C ALA A 33 1.66 -4.71 -16.18
N ALA A 34 0.41 -4.24 -16.14
CA ALA A 34 -0.51 -4.34 -17.26
C ALA A 34 -0.05 -3.48 -18.47
N ASP A 35 0.48 -2.28 -18.22
CA ASP A 35 1.02 -1.41 -19.27
C ASP A 35 2.33 -1.96 -19.84
N ALA A 36 3.09 -2.74 -19.06
CA ALA A 36 4.22 -3.56 -19.54
C ALA A 36 3.77 -4.83 -20.30
N GLY A 37 2.48 -4.98 -20.58
CA GLY A 37 1.91 -6.07 -21.39
C GLY A 37 1.56 -7.34 -20.62
N LYS A 38 1.75 -7.38 -19.30
CA LYS A 38 1.45 -8.56 -18.47
C LYS A 38 -0.04 -8.76 -18.28
N ARG A 39 -0.47 -10.01 -18.07
CA ARG A 39 -1.81 -10.36 -17.64
C ARG A 39 -1.84 -10.39 -16.12
N VAL A 40 -2.61 -9.49 -15.52
CA VAL A 40 -2.63 -9.24 -14.09
C VAL A 40 -3.97 -9.60 -13.48
N LEU A 41 -3.95 -10.31 -12.38
CA LEU A 41 -5.12 -10.53 -11.52
C LEU A 41 -4.92 -9.81 -10.19
N VAL A 42 -5.85 -8.93 -9.84
CA VAL A 42 -5.88 -8.25 -8.55
C VAL A 42 -6.93 -8.92 -7.67
N LEU A 43 -6.51 -9.47 -6.54
CA LEU A 43 -7.40 -10.09 -5.55
C LEU A 43 -7.59 -9.18 -4.35
N ASP A 44 -8.84 -9.05 -3.91
CA ASP A 44 -9.15 -8.35 -2.66
C ASP A 44 -10.26 -9.08 -1.89
N GLN A 45 -10.12 -9.13 -0.56
CA GLN A 45 -11.15 -9.69 0.30
C GLN A 45 -12.37 -8.79 0.44
N GLU A 46 -12.20 -7.49 0.18
CA GLU A 46 -13.28 -6.52 0.24
C GLU A 46 -14.11 -6.49 -1.04
N PRO A 47 -15.34 -5.96 -0.98
CA PRO A 47 -16.16 -5.78 -2.17
C PRO A 47 -15.66 -4.60 -3.03
N GLU A 48 -16.13 -4.55 -4.27
CA GLU A 48 -15.68 -3.58 -5.28
C GLU A 48 -15.79 -2.11 -4.82
N GLN A 49 -16.81 -1.77 -4.04
CA GLN A 49 -16.98 -0.42 -3.51
C GLN A 49 -15.87 0.01 -2.55
N SER A 50 -15.05 -0.92 -2.05
CA SER A 50 -13.87 -0.64 -1.23
C SER A 50 -12.56 -0.51 -2.00
N LEU A 51 -12.63 -0.53 -3.36
CA LEU A 51 -11.46 -0.38 -4.23
C LEU A 51 -10.62 0.86 -3.87
N GLY A 52 -9.30 0.68 -3.70
CA GLY A 52 -8.38 1.72 -3.24
C GLY A 52 -8.00 1.59 -1.76
N GLY A 53 -8.69 0.76 -1.00
CA GLY A 53 -8.34 0.40 0.39
C GLY A 53 -8.22 1.61 1.31
N GLN A 54 -7.28 1.55 2.23
CA GLN A 54 -7.05 2.59 3.25
C GLN A 54 -6.69 3.97 2.66
N ALA A 55 -6.03 4.01 1.51
CA ALA A 55 -5.60 5.27 0.90
C ALA A 55 -6.77 6.22 0.58
N PHE A 56 -7.97 5.69 0.42
CA PHE A 56 -9.19 6.49 0.23
C PHE A 56 -9.43 7.50 1.37
N TRP A 57 -9.07 7.14 2.60
CA TRP A 57 -9.30 7.93 3.81
C TRP A 57 -8.16 8.90 4.14
N SER A 58 -7.10 8.91 3.32
CA SER A 58 -5.93 9.75 3.57
C SER A 58 -6.18 11.22 3.21
N PHE A 59 -5.38 12.11 3.80
CA PHE A 59 -5.30 13.52 3.36
C PHE A 59 -4.74 13.66 1.92
N GLY A 60 -4.25 12.58 1.33
CA GLY A 60 -3.68 12.61 0.00
C GLY A 60 -2.40 13.42 -0.11
N GLY A 61 -1.62 13.48 0.96
CA GLY A 61 -0.34 14.17 0.99
C GLY A 61 0.76 13.37 0.31
N LEU A 62 1.50 14.02 -0.58
CA LEU A 62 2.61 13.44 -1.31
C LEU A 62 3.91 14.18 -1.00
N PHE A 63 4.97 13.41 -0.82
CA PHE A 63 6.31 13.94 -0.62
C PHE A 63 6.95 14.24 -1.98
N PHE A 64 7.27 15.51 -2.24
CA PHE A 64 8.09 15.95 -3.38
C PHE A 64 9.22 16.83 -2.88
N VAL A 65 10.30 16.84 -3.65
CA VAL A 65 11.50 17.59 -3.35
C VAL A 65 11.73 18.64 -4.45
N ASP A 66 12.03 19.87 -4.05
CA ASP A 66 12.30 21.01 -4.94
C ASP A 66 11.20 21.19 -6.01
N SER A 67 9.95 21.08 -5.59
CA SER A 67 8.78 21.19 -6.46
C SER A 67 8.54 22.64 -6.93
N PRO A 68 7.84 22.84 -8.06
CA PRO A 68 7.39 24.16 -8.46
C PRO A 68 6.55 24.88 -7.41
N GLU A 69 5.79 24.14 -6.60
CA GLU A 69 4.97 24.66 -5.50
C GLU A 69 5.90 25.21 -4.40
N GLN A 70 6.91 24.46 -3.98
CA GLN A 70 7.93 24.91 -3.01
C GLN A 70 8.66 26.16 -3.50
N ARG A 71 9.12 26.14 -4.75
CA ARG A 71 9.83 27.30 -5.35
C ARG A 71 8.98 28.58 -5.35
N ARG A 72 7.68 28.49 -5.69
CA ARG A 72 6.75 29.63 -5.64
C ARG A 72 6.56 30.20 -4.25
N MET A 73 6.69 29.36 -3.22
CA MET A 73 6.62 29.76 -1.81
C MET A 73 7.97 30.28 -1.28
N GLY A 74 9.03 30.31 -2.10
CA GLY A 74 10.37 30.68 -1.67
C GLY A 74 11.09 29.61 -0.83
N VAL A 75 10.54 28.38 -0.80
CA VAL A 75 11.16 27.25 -0.10
C VAL A 75 12.33 26.74 -0.94
N LYS A 76 13.51 26.72 -0.35
CA LYS A 76 14.72 26.16 -0.96
C LYS A 76 14.88 24.72 -0.49
N ASP A 77 14.71 23.79 -1.39
CA ASP A 77 14.86 22.37 -1.14
C ASP A 77 15.87 21.74 -2.12
N SER A 78 16.36 20.57 -1.81
CA SER A 78 17.24 19.81 -2.69
C SER A 78 17.22 18.33 -2.34
N HIS A 79 17.63 17.48 -3.29
CA HIS A 79 17.81 16.05 -3.04
C HIS A 79 18.69 15.78 -1.81
N ALA A 80 19.85 16.43 -1.71
CA ALA A 80 20.78 16.25 -0.59
C ALA A 80 20.16 16.61 0.76
N LEU A 81 19.42 17.74 0.82
CA LEU A 81 18.72 18.15 2.02
C LEU A 81 17.61 17.16 2.40
N ALA A 82 16.82 16.73 1.42
CA ALA A 82 15.73 15.77 1.65
C ALA A 82 16.25 14.40 2.14
N LEU A 83 17.36 13.93 1.57
CA LEU A 83 17.99 12.68 2.00
C LEU A 83 18.56 12.81 3.42
N THR A 84 19.20 13.92 3.74
CA THR A 84 19.71 14.21 5.09
C THR A 84 18.57 14.21 6.11
N ASP A 85 17.47 14.91 5.81
CA ASP A 85 16.28 14.96 6.66
C ASP A 85 15.66 13.58 6.87
N TRP A 86 15.52 12.79 5.79
CA TRP A 86 14.96 11.45 5.85
C TRP A 86 15.80 10.52 6.73
N LEU A 87 17.09 10.46 6.46
CA LEU A 87 18.02 9.60 7.22
C LEU A 87 18.11 10.04 8.69
N GLY A 88 18.02 11.34 8.96
CA GLY A 88 18.01 11.89 10.33
C GLY A 88 16.72 11.54 11.09
N THR A 89 15.62 11.30 10.40
CA THR A 89 14.32 10.99 11.03
C THR A 89 14.05 9.50 11.14
N ALA A 90 14.54 8.70 10.19
CA ALA A 90 14.15 7.30 10.03
C ALA A 90 14.58 6.39 11.18
N GLY A 91 15.58 6.77 11.97
CA GLY A 91 16.07 5.96 13.09
C GLY A 91 16.63 4.62 12.66
N PHE A 92 17.39 4.57 11.55
CA PHE A 92 18.07 3.38 11.06
C PHE A 92 19.24 3.01 11.96
N ASP A 93 19.00 2.18 12.96
CA ASP A 93 19.93 1.80 14.03
C ASP A 93 20.19 0.30 14.13
N ARG A 94 19.67 -0.50 13.17
CA ARG A 94 19.75 -1.97 13.16
C ARG A 94 20.40 -2.51 11.87
N PRO A 95 21.07 -3.67 11.92
CA PRO A 95 21.61 -4.30 10.71
C PRO A 95 20.56 -4.57 9.63
N GLU A 96 19.35 -4.95 10.01
CA GLU A 96 18.22 -5.19 9.10
C GLU A 96 17.71 -3.92 8.42
N ASP A 97 18.07 -2.72 8.89
CA ASP A 97 17.73 -1.45 8.25
C ASP A 97 18.45 -1.21 6.92
N HIS A 98 19.30 -2.13 6.49
CA HIS A 98 19.98 -2.03 5.19
C HIS A 98 18.98 -1.81 4.04
N TRP A 99 17.93 -2.64 3.93
CA TRP A 99 16.95 -2.52 2.87
C TRP A 99 16.02 -1.30 3.02
N PRO A 100 15.46 -0.99 4.21
CA PRO A 100 14.75 0.28 4.43
C PRO A 100 15.55 1.51 4.05
N ARG A 101 16.86 1.54 4.32
CA ARG A 101 17.76 2.63 3.91
C ARG A 101 17.86 2.74 2.39
N ARG A 102 18.04 1.61 1.68
CA ARG A 102 18.07 1.58 0.21
C ARG A 102 16.74 2.06 -0.40
N TRP A 103 15.62 1.67 0.21
CA TRP A 103 14.30 2.17 -0.19
C TRP A 103 14.15 3.67 0.06
N ALA A 104 14.65 4.21 1.16
CA ALA A 104 14.62 5.65 1.44
C ALA A 104 15.42 6.43 0.39
N GLU A 105 16.63 5.98 0.06
CA GLU A 105 17.47 6.55 -1.00
C GLU A 105 16.72 6.58 -2.34
N ALA A 106 16.23 5.43 -2.80
CA ALA A 106 15.50 5.31 -4.07
C ALA A 106 14.22 6.16 -4.08
N TYR A 107 13.51 6.26 -2.94
CA TYR A 107 12.30 7.07 -2.86
C TYR A 107 12.59 8.57 -2.92
N VAL A 108 13.65 9.04 -2.28
CA VAL A 108 14.08 10.45 -2.34
C VAL A 108 14.55 10.78 -3.77
N ASP A 109 15.31 9.89 -4.42
CA ASP A 109 15.69 10.04 -5.84
C ASP A 109 14.45 10.22 -6.71
N PHE A 110 13.47 9.33 -6.58
CA PHE A 110 12.22 9.39 -7.34
C PHE A 110 11.41 10.66 -7.04
N ALA A 111 11.33 11.06 -5.76
CA ALA A 111 10.59 12.25 -5.33
C ALA A 111 11.21 13.58 -5.80
N ALA A 112 12.54 13.59 -5.98
CA ALA A 112 13.29 14.76 -6.47
C ALA A 112 13.34 14.83 -8.02
N SER A 113 13.01 13.74 -8.71
CA SER A 113 13.13 13.66 -10.17
C SER A 113 11.76 13.48 -10.86
N GLU A 114 11.34 12.26 -11.07
CA GLU A 114 10.24 11.92 -12.00
C GLU A 114 8.87 11.87 -11.36
N LYS A 115 8.77 11.57 -10.05
CA LYS A 115 7.51 11.26 -9.37
C LYS A 115 6.42 12.30 -9.61
N ARG A 116 6.76 13.58 -9.42
CA ARG A 116 5.79 14.65 -9.58
C ARG A 116 5.29 14.75 -11.03
N ARG A 117 6.21 14.64 -11.99
CA ARG A 117 5.85 14.69 -13.43
C ARG A 117 4.98 13.52 -13.82
N TRP A 118 5.39 12.32 -13.46
CA TRP A 118 4.65 11.09 -13.72
C TRP A 118 3.20 11.16 -13.23
N LEU A 119 2.99 11.63 -11.99
CA LEU A 119 1.65 11.81 -11.41
C LEU A 119 0.87 12.95 -12.10
N TYR A 120 1.56 14.05 -12.43
CA TYR A 120 0.94 15.19 -13.14
C TYR A 120 0.43 14.79 -14.52
N ASP A 121 1.19 14.02 -15.25
CA ASP A 121 0.85 13.55 -16.60
C ASP A 121 -0.36 12.59 -16.56
N MET A 122 -0.59 11.91 -15.45
CA MET A 122 -1.79 11.11 -15.19
C MET A 122 -3.02 11.96 -14.79
N GLY A 123 -2.90 13.27 -14.66
CA GLY A 123 -4.00 14.18 -14.32
C GLY A 123 -4.03 14.61 -12.85
N MET A 124 -3.12 14.13 -11.98
CA MET A 124 -3.08 14.52 -10.58
C MET A 124 -2.68 15.99 -10.42
N ARG A 125 -3.28 16.68 -9.48
CA ARG A 125 -3.01 18.10 -9.18
C ARG A 125 -2.93 18.29 -7.66
N TRP A 126 -2.19 19.33 -7.25
CA TRP A 126 -1.93 19.64 -5.85
C TRP A 126 -2.37 21.04 -5.50
N PHE A 127 -2.67 21.25 -4.23
CA PHE A 127 -2.84 22.59 -3.69
C PHE A 127 -1.56 23.42 -3.93
N PRO A 128 -1.70 24.74 -4.12
CA PRO A 128 -0.55 25.59 -4.41
C PRO A 128 0.32 25.84 -3.16
N VAL A 129 -0.14 25.41 -1.99
CA VAL A 129 0.56 25.56 -0.70
C VAL A 129 1.12 24.22 -0.27
N VAL A 130 2.40 24.20 0.06
CA VAL A 130 3.10 23.02 0.59
C VAL A 130 3.14 23.10 2.11
N GLY A 131 2.65 22.06 2.75
CA GLY A 131 2.60 22.00 4.20
C GLY A 131 3.71 21.15 4.82
N TRP A 132 3.65 21.10 6.13
CA TRP A 132 4.42 20.19 6.96
C TRP A 132 3.57 18.94 7.24
N ALA A 133 4.14 17.75 7.07
CA ALA A 133 3.56 16.55 7.66
C ALA A 133 4.08 16.44 9.09
N GLU A 134 5.35 16.07 9.21
CA GLU A 134 6.03 15.91 10.49
C GLU A 134 7.46 16.45 10.37
N ARG A 135 8.02 16.93 11.48
CA ARG A 135 9.36 17.48 11.49
C ARG A 135 10.43 16.52 11.96
N GLY A 136 10.03 15.45 12.56
CA GLY A 136 10.87 14.51 13.23
C GLY A 136 10.25 14.18 14.59
N GLY A 137 10.68 13.11 15.19
CA GLY A 137 10.08 12.61 16.40
C GLY A 137 11.10 12.13 17.41
N HIS A 138 10.60 11.48 18.44
CA HIS A 138 11.40 10.84 19.46
C HIS A 138 12.35 9.82 18.81
N GLY A 139 13.63 9.93 19.07
CA GLY A 139 14.69 9.08 18.49
C GLY A 139 15.25 9.54 17.15
N SER A 140 14.77 10.65 16.57
CA SER A 140 15.44 11.24 15.41
C SER A 140 16.81 11.79 15.79
N ILE A 141 17.78 11.59 14.90
CA ILE A 141 19.16 12.06 15.06
C ILE A 141 19.43 13.40 14.36
N GLY A 142 18.41 14.00 13.76
CA GLY A 142 18.48 15.27 13.04
C GLY A 142 17.19 16.07 13.13
N HIS A 143 17.09 17.09 12.30
CA HIS A 143 15.93 17.99 12.27
C HIS A 143 14.65 17.32 11.79
N GLY A 144 14.75 16.19 11.10
CA GLY A 144 13.66 15.66 10.29
C GLY A 144 13.40 16.57 9.08
N ASN A 145 12.13 16.81 8.75
CA ASN A 145 11.78 17.72 7.66
C ASN A 145 12.20 19.16 8.01
N SER A 146 13.31 19.65 7.44
CA SER A 146 13.81 21.02 7.63
C SER A 146 13.04 22.03 6.78
N VAL A 147 12.34 21.59 5.75
CA VAL A 147 11.46 22.38 4.89
C VAL A 147 10.13 21.64 4.64
N PRO A 148 9.02 22.35 4.32
CA PRO A 148 7.75 21.72 4.04
C PRO A 148 7.81 20.93 2.72
N ARG A 149 7.37 19.65 2.74
CA ARG A 149 7.36 18.74 1.58
C ARG A 149 6.01 18.02 1.39
N PHE A 150 5.02 18.37 2.20
CA PHE A 150 3.72 17.73 2.17
C PHE A 150 2.79 18.43 1.17
N HIS A 151 2.63 17.82 0.00
CA HIS A 151 1.80 18.33 -1.09
C HIS A 151 0.44 17.64 -1.06
N VAL A 152 -0.59 18.34 -0.63
CA VAL A 152 -1.96 17.80 -0.56
C VAL A 152 -2.55 17.73 -1.97
N THR A 153 -3.01 16.55 -2.36
CA THR A 153 -3.66 16.32 -3.65
C THR A 153 -5.08 16.88 -3.64
N TRP A 154 -5.50 17.53 -4.71
CA TRP A 154 -6.89 17.87 -4.93
C TRP A 154 -7.77 16.62 -4.89
N GLY A 155 -8.83 16.64 -4.08
CA GLY A 155 -9.67 15.47 -3.83
C GLY A 155 -9.12 14.52 -2.76
N THR A 156 -8.00 14.88 -2.10
CA THR A 156 -7.39 14.11 -1.00
C THR A 156 -7.11 12.64 -1.37
N GLY A 157 -7.44 11.67 -0.53
CA GLY A 157 -7.25 10.23 -0.80
C GLY A 157 -7.92 9.75 -2.10
N PRO A 158 -9.20 10.06 -2.33
CA PRO A 158 -9.86 9.79 -3.62
C PRO A 158 -9.10 10.37 -4.82
N GLY A 159 -8.58 11.60 -4.71
CA GLY A 159 -7.79 12.23 -5.77
C GLY A 159 -6.45 11.55 -6.05
N VAL A 160 -5.83 10.95 -5.03
CA VAL A 160 -4.62 10.11 -5.22
C VAL A 160 -4.96 8.81 -5.94
N LEU A 161 -6.11 8.22 -5.62
CA LEU A 161 -6.53 6.92 -6.17
C LEU A 161 -7.05 7.02 -7.61
N GLU A 162 -7.74 8.11 -7.95
CA GLU A 162 -8.46 8.27 -9.22
C GLU A 162 -7.63 7.89 -10.45
N PRO A 163 -6.40 8.39 -10.65
CA PRO A 163 -5.61 8.06 -11.83
C PRO A 163 -5.32 6.55 -11.94
N PHE A 164 -5.06 5.90 -10.83
CA PHE A 164 -4.75 4.47 -10.80
C PHE A 164 -5.98 3.60 -10.97
N VAL A 165 -7.10 3.99 -10.38
CA VAL A 165 -8.39 3.31 -10.61
C VAL A 165 -8.79 3.39 -12.07
N ARG A 166 -8.69 4.58 -12.69
CA ARG A 166 -8.96 4.76 -14.11
C ARG A 166 -8.07 3.88 -14.98
N ARG A 167 -6.74 3.91 -14.79
CA ARG A 167 -5.78 3.07 -15.53
C ARG A 167 -6.09 1.57 -15.36
N ALA A 168 -6.43 1.14 -14.14
CA ALA A 168 -6.79 -0.25 -13.88
C ALA A 168 -8.07 -0.66 -14.62
N ARG A 169 -9.09 0.22 -14.68
CA ARG A 169 -10.31 -0.03 -15.46
C ARG A 169 -10.05 -0.04 -16.97
N GLU A 170 -9.21 0.83 -17.46
CA GLU A 170 -8.76 0.81 -18.86
C GLU A 170 -7.99 -0.47 -19.19
N ALA A 171 -7.09 -0.92 -18.30
CA ALA A 171 -6.39 -2.19 -18.46
C ALA A 171 -7.35 -3.40 -18.42
N GLN A 172 -8.38 -3.35 -17.57
CA GLN A 172 -9.45 -4.34 -17.52
C GLN A 172 -10.23 -4.37 -18.85
N ALA A 173 -10.59 -3.23 -19.40
CA ALA A 173 -11.29 -3.13 -20.67
C ALA A 173 -10.44 -3.68 -21.85
N ARG A 174 -9.11 -3.57 -21.76
CA ARG A 174 -8.17 -4.17 -22.73
C ARG A 174 -7.88 -5.66 -22.48
N GLY A 175 -8.50 -6.28 -21.48
CA GLY A 175 -8.27 -7.68 -21.11
C GLY A 175 -6.87 -7.96 -20.50
N LYS A 176 -6.19 -6.92 -20.01
CA LYS A 176 -4.85 -7.03 -19.40
C LYS A 176 -4.89 -7.12 -17.89
N LEU A 177 -6.01 -6.73 -17.26
CA LEU A 177 -6.23 -6.79 -15.84
C LEU A 177 -7.59 -7.38 -15.53
N GLN A 178 -7.67 -8.20 -14.49
CA GLN A 178 -8.91 -8.66 -13.90
C GLN A 178 -8.94 -8.34 -12.41
N PHE A 179 -10.13 -8.10 -11.86
CA PHE A 179 -10.35 -8.01 -10.42
C PHE A 179 -11.08 -9.24 -9.92
N GLY A 180 -10.59 -9.79 -8.81
CA GLY A 180 -11.27 -10.80 -8.01
C GLY A 180 -11.60 -10.20 -6.64
N PHE A 181 -12.74 -9.52 -6.54
CA PHE A 181 -13.25 -9.06 -5.25
C PHE A 181 -13.83 -10.22 -4.46
N ARG A 182 -13.92 -10.09 -3.15
CA ARG A 182 -14.37 -11.12 -2.22
C ARG A 182 -13.49 -12.38 -2.24
N HIS A 183 -12.25 -12.27 -2.75
CA HIS A 183 -11.24 -13.34 -2.75
C HIS A 183 -10.24 -13.07 -1.61
N ARG A 184 -10.40 -13.76 -0.50
CA ARG A 184 -9.48 -13.68 0.63
C ARG A 184 -8.37 -14.70 0.45
N VAL A 185 -7.14 -14.23 0.28
CA VAL A 185 -5.97 -15.10 0.22
C VAL A 185 -5.66 -15.62 1.63
N ASP A 186 -5.55 -16.92 1.76
CA ASP A 186 -5.29 -17.62 3.02
C ASP A 186 -3.91 -18.30 3.05
N GLU A 187 -3.31 -18.52 1.85
CA GLU A 187 -2.03 -19.19 1.72
C GLU A 187 -1.30 -18.74 0.44
N LEU A 188 0.02 -18.64 0.51
CA LEU A 188 0.91 -18.54 -0.65
C LEU A 188 1.41 -19.93 -1.02
N ILE A 189 1.19 -20.36 -2.26
CA ILE A 189 1.62 -21.68 -2.74
C ILE A 189 3.11 -21.63 -3.06
N VAL A 190 3.90 -22.41 -2.32
CA VAL A 190 5.35 -22.49 -2.51
C VAL A 190 5.73 -23.83 -3.14
N GLU A 191 6.39 -23.80 -4.27
CA GLU A 191 6.93 -24.98 -4.95
C GLU A 191 8.41 -24.75 -5.30
N ARG A 192 9.28 -25.68 -4.89
CA ARG A 192 10.73 -25.62 -5.16
C ARG A 192 11.39 -24.30 -4.72
N GLY A 193 10.91 -23.72 -3.60
CA GLY A 193 11.45 -22.48 -3.06
C GLY A 193 10.95 -21.19 -3.74
N ALA A 194 9.95 -21.28 -4.62
CA ALA A 194 9.33 -20.14 -5.27
C ALA A 194 7.83 -20.08 -4.98
N VAL A 195 7.29 -18.87 -4.81
CA VAL A 195 5.83 -18.66 -4.73
C VAL A 195 5.28 -18.72 -6.15
N VAL A 196 4.38 -19.68 -6.40
CA VAL A 196 3.80 -19.96 -7.72
C VAL A 196 2.31 -19.71 -7.81
N GLY A 197 1.71 -19.17 -6.75
CA GLY A 197 0.28 -18.89 -6.72
C GLY A 197 -0.25 -18.62 -5.32
N VAL A 198 -1.55 -18.58 -5.22
CA VAL A 198 -2.30 -18.34 -3.98
C VAL A 198 -3.46 -19.28 -3.83
N ARG A 199 -3.82 -19.58 -2.59
CA ARG A 199 -5.03 -20.34 -2.22
C ARG A 199 -5.82 -19.53 -1.21
N GLY A 200 -7.15 -19.64 -1.24
CA GLY A 200 -7.96 -18.87 -0.31
C GLY A 200 -9.44 -19.17 -0.35
N SER A 201 -10.18 -18.33 0.34
CA SER A 201 -11.63 -18.43 0.53
C SER A 201 -12.36 -17.38 -0.31
N LEU A 202 -13.41 -17.82 -1.01
CA LEU A 202 -14.41 -16.93 -1.57
C LEU A 202 -15.33 -16.48 -0.44
N LEU A 203 -15.47 -15.17 -0.27
CA LEU A 203 -16.41 -14.61 0.69
C LEU A 203 -17.75 -14.34 0.00
N ALA A 204 -18.82 -14.46 0.77
CA ALA A 204 -20.16 -14.13 0.29
C ALA A 204 -20.23 -12.68 -0.22
N GLU A 205 -21.02 -12.46 -1.28
CA GLU A 205 -21.27 -11.13 -1.82
C GLU A 205 -21.77 -10.16 -0.72
N ASP A 206 -21.28 -8.96 -0.76
CA ASP A 206 -21.64 -7.93 0.20
C ASP A 206 -21.74 -6.56 -0.49
N LYS A 207 -22.80 -5.83 -0.17
CA LYS A 207 -23.08 -4.48 -0.70
C LYS A 207 -22.88 -3.40 0.37
N VAL A 208 -22.17 -3.75 1.45
CA VAL A 208 -21.91 -2.81 2.52
C VAL A 208 -21.17 -1.58 2.01
N GLU A 209 -21.50 -0.43 2.57
CA GLU A 209 -20.84 0.83 2.24
C GLU A 209 -19.34 0.79 2.59
N ARG A 210 -18.56 1.55 1.83
CA ARG A 210 -17.13 1.74 2.10
C ARG A 210 -16.91 2.18 3.55
N GLY A 211 -15.94 1.55 4.22
CA GLY A 211 -15.57 1.83 5.60
C GLY A 211 -16.36 1.06 6.67
N LYS A 212 -17.43 0.39 6.27
CA LYS A 212 -18.13 -0.55 7.17
C LYS A 212 -17.51 -1.94 7.06
N PRO A 213 -17.48 -2.73 8.15
CA PRO A 213 -17.01 -4.10 8.12
C PRO A 213 -17.85 -4.94 7.16
N SER A 214 -17.22 -5.59 6.20
CA SER A 214 -17.88 -6.51 5.27
C SER A 214 -18.01 -7.92 5.86
N SER A 215 -18.96 -8.72 5.34
CA SER A 215 -19.15 -10.11 5.74
C SER A 215 -17.87 -10.93 5.56
N ARG A 216 -17.63 -11.84 6.49
CA ARG A 216 -16.54 -12.83 6.43
C ARG A 216 -17.07 -14.25 6.18
N GLU A 217 -18.35 -14.37 5.85
CA GLU A 217 -18.95 -15.65 5.52
C GLU A 217 -18.27 -16.25 4.29
N ILE A 218 -17.89 -17.53 4.40
CA ILE A 218 -17.20 -18.26 3.33
C ILE A 218 -18.26 -18.94 2.46
N SER A 219 -18.26 -18.64 1.17
CA SER A 219 -19.13 -19.24 0.15
C SER A 219 -18.44 -20.30 -0.69
N GLY A 220 -17.11 -20.39 -0.64
CA GLY A 220 -16.33 -21.33 -1.42
C GLY A 220 -14.83 -21.18 -1.20
N ALA A 221 -14.04 -21.85 -2.03
CA ALA A 221 -12.59 -21.79 -2.02
C ALA A 221 -12.05 -21.59 -3.44
N PHE A 222 -10.81 -21.11 -3.56
CA PHE A 222 -10.12 -20.97 -4.82
C PHE A 222 -8.64 -21.34 -4.70
N GLU A 223 -8.07 -21.76 -5.82
CA GLU A 223 -6.63 -21.87 -6.04
C GLU A 223 -6.30 -21.24 -7.39
N LEU A 224 -5.29 -20.35 -7.41
CA LEU A 224 -4.88 -19.61 -8.61
C LEU A 224 -3.36 -19.60 -8.71
N ARG A 225 -2.86 -19.69 -9.94
CA ARG A 225 -1.43 -19.76 -10.22
C ARG A 225 -0.97 -18.61 -11.09
N ALA A 226 0.27 -18.15 -10.85
CA ALA A 226 0.93 -17.13 -11.63
C ALA A 226 2.45 -17.29 -11.59
N GLN A 227 3.14 -16.58 -12.48
CA GLN A 227 4.61 -16.54 -12.48
C GLN A 227 5.16 -15.74 -11.30
N ALA A 228 4.40 -14.74 -10.83
CA ALA A 228 4.77 -13.93 -9.67
C ALA A 228 3.54 -13.57 -8.83
N VAL A 229 3.76 -13.42 -7.53
CA VAL A 229 2.75 -12.92 -6.58
C VAL A 229 3.30 -11.70 -5.86
N VAL A 230 2.54 -10.62 -5.89
CA VAL A 230 2.86 -9.37 -5.18
C VAL A 230 1.88 -9.21 -4.03
N VAL A 231 2.38 -9.11 -2.81
CA VAL A 231 1.56 -8.87 -1.62
C VAL A 231 1.54 -7.38 -1.31
N ALA A 232 0.37 -6.76 -1.44
CA ALA A 232 0.11 -5.33 -1.23
C ALA A 232 -1.10 -5.10 -0.32
N SER A 233 -1.29 -5.96 0.66
CA SER A 233 -2.50 -6.10 1.50
C SER A 233 -2.59 -5.14 2.68
N GLY A 234 -1.68 -4.16 2.78
CA GLY A 234 -1.70 -3.14 3.82
C GLY A 234 -1.06 -3.55 5.15
N GLY A 235 -1.37 -2.81 6.20
CA GLY A 235 -0.74 -2.94 7.53
C GLY A 235 -1.61 -3.60 8.59
N ILE A 236 -1.39 -3.22 9.86
CA ILE A 236 -1.97 -3.85 11.06
C ILE A 236 -2.92 -2.94 11.85
N GLY A 237 -3.18 -1.72 11.37
CA GLY A 237 -3.79 -0.67 12.19
C GLY A 237 -5.17 -0.98 12.77
N ALA A 238 -5.94 -1.90 12.18
CA ALA A 238 -7.21 -2.36 12.73
C ALA A 238 -7.06 -3.54 13.72
N ASN A 239 -5.88 -4.15 13.83
CA ASN A 239 -5.61 -5.24 14.73
C ASN A 239 -4.81 -4.74 15.95
N HIS A 240 -5.53 -4.24 16.95
CA HIS A 240 -4.90 -3.68 18.14
C HIS A 240 -4.13 -4.72 18.97
N GLU A 241 -4.40 -6.02 18.83
CA GLU A 241 -3.60 -7.08 19.46
C GLU A 241 -2.21 -7.14 18.84
N LEU A 242 -2.12 -7.10 17.49
CA LEU A 242 -0.84 -7.03 16.81
C LEU A 242 -0.11 -5.70 17.07
N VAL A 243 -0.83 -4.58 17.13
CA VAL A 243 -0.25 -3.28 17.49
C VAL A 243 0.38 -3.36 18.89
N ARG A 244 -0.31 -3.94 19.89
CA ARG A 244 0.22 -4.13 21.25
C ARG A 244 1.38 -5.11 21.28
N LYS A 245 1.30 -6.20 20.54
CA LYS A 245 2.35 -7.22 20.44
C LYS A 245 3.67 -6.65 19.93
N TYR A 246 3.60 -5.73 18.98
CA TYR A 246 4.77 -5.10 18.36
C TYR A 246 5.01 -3.67 18.83
N TRP A 247 4.35 -3.24 19.91
CA TRP A 247 4.54 -1.90 20.45
C TRP A 247 6.02 -1.65 20.80
N PRO A 248 6.60 -0.52 20.34
CA PRO A 248 8.02 -0.28 20.54
C PRO A 248 8.33 0.02 22.00
N GLU A 249 9.24 -0.76 22.60
CA GLU A 249 9.65 -0.64 24.01
C GLU A 249 10.12 0.77 24.38
N ARG A 250 10.75 1.49 23.43
CA ARG A 250 11.20 2.87 23.64
C ARG A 250 10.08 3.85 23.99
N LEU A 251 8.84 3.52 23.71
CA LEU A 251 7.66 4.33 24.05
C LEU A 251 6.98 3.91 25.35
N GLY A 252 7.55 2.94 26.08
CA GLY A 252 6.96 2.39 27.29
C GLY A 252 5.75 1.50 27.02
N ALA A 253 4.84 1.40 27.97
CA ALA A 253 3.64 0.58 27.81
C ALA A 253 2.69 1.14 26.73
N PRO A 254 2.04 0.27 25.95
CA PRO A 254 1.05 0.72 24.98
C PRO A 254 -0.14 1.39 25.66
N PRO A 255 -0.79 2.39 25.06
CA PRO A 255 -1.97 3.03 25.62
C PRO A 255 -3.08 2.03 25.96
N ALA A 256 -3.77 2.24 27.09
CA ALA A 256 -4.92 1.41 27.48
C ALA A 256 -6.04 1.53 26.42
N HIS A 257 -6.27 2.73 25.91
CA HIS A 257 -7.25 3.01 24.87
C HIS A 257 -6.57 3.37 23.56
N MET A 258 -6.95 2.71 22.49
CA MET A 258 -6.47 2.97 21.14
C MET A 258 -7.65 3.23 20.23
N LEU A 259 -7.58 4.30 19.44
CA LEU A 259 -8.55 4.57 18.38
C LEU A 259 -8.11 3.85 17.10
N CYS A 260 -9.08 3.31 16.36
CA CYS A 260 -8.84 2.71 15.07
C CYS A 260 -9.11 3.75 13.97
N GLY A 261 -8.07 4.32 13.39
CA GLY A 261 -8.15 5.28 12.29
C GLY A 261 -8.19 4.64 10.90
N VAL A 262 -8.35 3.32 10.80
CA VAL A 262 -8.30 2.58 9.54
C VAL A 262 -9.46 1.60 9.42
N PRO A 263 -9.85 1.18 8.20
CA PRO A 263 -10.90 0.17 8.01
C PRO A 263 -10.54 -1.19 8.63
N ALA A 264 -11.55 -1.95 9.04
CA ALA A 264 -11.40 -3.24 9.73
C ALA A 264 -10.57 -4.29 8.96
N HIS A 265 -10.47 -4.16 7.65
CA HIS A 265 -9.68 -5.08 6.80
C HIS A 265 -8.16 -4.80 6.83
N VAL A 266 -7.71 -3.76 7.51
CA VAL A 266 -6.28 -3.49 7.73
C VAL A 266 -5.82 -4.28 8.97
N ASP A 267 -5.88 -5.59 8.87
CA ASP A 267 -5.82 -6.55 9.97
C ASP A 267 -4.45 -7.25 10.13
N GLY A 268 -3.53 -7.06 9.18
CA GLY A 268 -2.19 -7.63 9.21
C GLY A 268 -2.10 -9.12 8.88
N ARG A 269 -3.19 -9.74 8.49
CA ARG A 269 -3.30 -11.18 8.23
C ARG A 269 -2.22 -11.72 7.28
N MET A 270 -1.91 -10.96 6.23
CA MET A 270 -0.92 -11.39 5.24
C MET A 270 0.52 -11.38 5.75
N LEU A 271 0.82 -10.74 6.87
CA LEU A 271 2.18 -10.75 7.42
C LEU A 271 2.62 -12.17 7.77
N ASP A 272 1.84 -12.87 8.59
CA ASP A 272 2.17 -14.24 9.01
C ASP A 272 2.13 -15.21 7.81
N ILE A 273 1.18 -15.04 6.87
CA ILE A 273 1.09 -15.85 5.64
C ILE A 273 2.35 -15.65 4.77
N THR A 274 2.83 -14.43 4.66
CA THR A 274 4.02 -14.10 3.86
C THR A 274 5.29 -14.63 4.52
N GLU A 275 5.39 -14.52 5.84
CA GLU A 275 6.50 -15.08 6.61
C GLU A 275 6.55 -16.62 6.53
N ALA A 276 5.40 -17.29 6.63
CA ALA A 276 5.28 -18.73 6.47
C ALA A 276 5.73 -19.20 5.07
N ALA A 277 5.61 -18.34 4.05
CA ALA A 277 6.11 -18.59 2.71
C ALA A 277 7.62 -18.30 2.53
N GLY A 278 8.32 -17.91 3.60
CA GLY A 278 9.77 -17.68 3.60
C GLY A 278 10.21 -16.23 3.46
N ALA A 279 9.30 -15.26 3.49
CA ALA A 279 9.67 -13.85 3.50
C ALA A 279 10.23 -13.43 4.86
N GLN A 280 11.18 -12.51 4.86
CA GLN A 280 11.71 -11.91 6.06
C GLN A 280 10.97 -10.62 6.38
N LEU A 281 10.29 -10.59 7.53
CA LEU A 281 9.62 -9.40 8.07
C LEU A 281 10.52 -8.73 9.10
N ILE A 282 10.88 -7.49 8.84
CA ILE A 282 11.75 -6.70 9.70
C ILE A 282 11.01 -5.50 10.29
N ASN A 283 11.56 -4.90 11.35
CA ASN A 283 11.07 -3.63 11.91
C ASN A 283 9.58 -3.62 12.25
N ARG A 284 9.05 -4.71 12.78
CA ARG A 284 7.62 -4.84 13.14
C ARG A 284 7.16 -3.81 14.17
N ASP A 285 8.08 -3.27 14.97
CA ASP A 285 7.87 -2.20 15.95
C ASP A 285 7.95 -0.79 15.35
N ARG A 286 8.27 -0.64 14.06
CA ARG A 286 8.31 0.63 13.34
C ARG A 286 6.93 0.92 12.74
N MET A 287 6.00 1.31 13.56
CA MET A 287 4.64 1.63 13.14
C MET A 287 4.36 3.12 13.30
N TRP A 288 3.44 3.63 12.51
CA TRP A 288 3.00 5.02 12.54
C TRP A 288 1.74 5.15 13.39
N HIS A 289 1.81 5.93 14.44
CA HIS A 289 0.72 6.21 15.36
C HIS A 289 0.79 7.66 15.83
N TYR A 290 -0.35 8.20 16.22
CA TYR A 290 -0.48 9.53 16.76
C TYR A 290 -1.03 9.49 18.18
N VAL A 291 -0.77 10.57 18.93
CA VAL A 291 -1.49 10.89 20.16
C VAL A 291 -2.63 11.85 19.76
N GLU A 292 -3.85 11.49 20.11
CA GLU A 292 -5.05 12.29 19.93
C GLU A 292 -5.55 12.83 21.27
#